data_742ed6954500fc33a05fb3d457145115
#
_entry.id   742ed6954500fc33a05fb3d457145115
#
_cell.length_a   1.000
_cell.length_b   1.000
_cell.length_c   1.000
_cell.angle_alpha   90.00
_cell.angle_beta   90.00
_cell.angle_gamma   90.00
#
_symmetry.space_group_name_H-M   'P 1'
#
loop_
_entity.id
_entity.type
_entity.pdbx_description
1 polymer ?
#
loop_
_entity_poly.entity_id
_entity_poly.type
_entity_poly.pdbx_seq_one_letter_code
_entity_poly.pdbx_strand_id
1 'polypeptide(L)'
;MPPSPWPTGNGLGSDCFALVWIEKEKKLYGLNASGVAPMALSADEVRAKGFSEVPEEGWLPTMVPGAPAGWAALNARFGTKPLSELFAPAISYAENGY
;
A
#
# COMPACT_ATOMS: atom_id res chain seq x y z
N MET A 1 -20.49 1.86 1.43
CA MET A 1 -19.92 0.52 1.55
C MET A 1 -19.65 0.30 3.03
N PRO A 2 -20.17 -0.72 3.67
CA PRO A 2 -19.84 -0.96 5.06
C PRO A 2 -18.34 -1.19 5.17
N PRO A 3 -17.68 -0.76 6.25
CA PRO A 3 -16.27 -1.05 6.44
C PRO A 3 -16.06 -2.55 6.37
N SER A 4 -14.95 -2.96 5.77
CA SER A 4 -14.59 -4.38 5.74
C SER A 4 -14.59 -4.92 7.17
N PRO A 5 -15.28 -6.03 7.46
CA PRO A 5 -15.26 -6.60 8.80
C PRO A 5 -13.89 -7.19 9.20
N TRP A 6 -12.94 -7.12 8.30
CA TRP A 6 -11.59 -7.68 8.48
C TRP A 6 -10.55 -6.58 8.59
N PRO A 7 -10.13 -6.19 9.80
CA PRO A 7 -9.05 -5.22 9.98
C PRO A 7 -7.66 -5.80 9.67
N THR A 8 -7.60 -7.06 9.25
CA THR A 8 -6.39 -7.77 8.85
C THR A 8 -6.26 -7.84 7.33
N GLY A 9 -5.06 -7.83 6.80
CA GLY A 9 -4.79 -7.90 5.36
C GLY A 9 -4.77 -6.55 4.65
N ASN A 10 -4.83 -5.45 5.39
CA ASN A 10 -4.71 -4.09 4.89
C ASN A 10 -4.02 -3.20 5.92
N GLY A 11 -3.29 -2.22 5.48
CA GLY A 11 -2.66 -1.26 6.39
C GLY A 11 -1.52 -0.46 5.77
N LEU A 12 -0.88 0.34 6.62
CA LEU A 12 0.23 1.23 6.24
C LEU A 12 1.44 0.49 5.68
N GLY A 13 1.65 -0.76 6.11
CA GLY A 13 2.76 -1.61 5.69
C GLY A 13 2.51 -2.42 4.41
N SER A 14 1.45 -2.11 3.67
CA SER A 14 1.01 -2.88 2.51
C SER A 14 1.36 -2.21 1.17
N ASP A 15 0.98 -2.89 0.10
CA ASP A 15 1.00 -2.38 -1.27
C ASP A 15 -0.29 -1.64 -1.61
N CYS A 16 -0.25 -0.87 -2.69
CA CYS A 16 -1.42 -0.22 -3.25
C CYS A 16 -1.40 -0.30 -4.78
N PHE A 17 -2.51 -0.74 -5.34
CA PHE A 17 -2.76 -0.70 -6.78
C PHE A 17 -4.09 0.01 -7.01
N ALA A 18 -4.15 0.85 -8.01
CA ALA A 18 -5.40 1.55 -8.33
C ALA A 18 -5.64 1.67 -9.83
N LEU A 19 -6.91 1.56 -10.20
CA LEU A 19 -7.43 1.94 -11.51
C LEU A 19 -8.47 3.05 -11.31
N VAL A 20 -8.26 4.18 -11.97
CA VAL A 20 -9.12 5.37 -11.83
C VAL A 20 -9.66 5.75 -13.21
N TRP A 21 -10.96 5.68 -13.36
CA TRP A 21 -11.65 6.18 -14.55
C TRP A 21 -12.12 7.62 -14.34
N ILE A 22 -11.74 8.50 -15.24
CA ILE A 22 -12.17 9.91 -15.22
C ILE A 22 -13.16 10.11 -16.37
N GLU A 23 -14.44 10.15 -16.03
CA GLU A 23 -15.53 10.24 -17.00
C GLU A 23 -15.43 11.49 -17.87
N LYS A 24 -15.07 12.63 -17.29
CA LYS A 24 -14.91 13.91 -18.02
C LYS A 24 -13.84 13.83 -19.11
N GLU A 25 -12.80 13.04 -18.88
CA GLU A 25 -11.66 12.86 -19.79
C GLU A 25 -11.80 11.62 -20.67
N LYS A 26 -12.79 10.74 -20.37
CA LYS A 26 -12.95 9.43 -21.00
C LYS A 26 -11.64 8.61 -20.95
N LYS A 27 -10.96 8.66 -19.80
CA LYS A 27 -9.63 8.09 -19.67
C LYS A 27 -9.48 7.25 -18.40
N LEU A 28 -8.84 6.10 -18.57
CA LEU A 28 -8.44 5.21 -17.48
C LEU A 28 -6.97 5.48 -17.11
N TYR A 29 -6.73 5.64 -15.82
CA TYR A 29 -5.40 5.78 -15.23
C TYR A 29 -5.08 4.58 -14.36
N GLY A 30 -3.85 4.11 -14.41
CA GLY A 30 -3.35 3.07 -13.54
C GLY A 30 -2.27 3.57 -12.60
N LEU A 31 -2.27 3.11 -11.36
CA LEU A 31 -1.21 3.32 -10.40
C LEU A 31 -0.71 1.98 -9.88
N ASN A 32 0.58 1.76 -9.97
CA ASN A 32 1.28 0.72 -9.24
C ASN A 32 2.11 1.38 -8.13
N ALA A 33 1.67 1.21 -6.90
CA ALA A 33 2.38 1.60 -5.70
C ALA A 33 2.69 0.37 -4.84
N SER A 34 3.12 -0.70 -5.49
CA SER A 34 3.75 -1.84 -4.83
C SER A 34 5.04 -1.38 -4.14
N GLY A 35 5.30 -1.89 -2.97
CA GLY A 35 6.55 -1.66 -2.28
C GLY A 35 7.73 -2.22 -3.07
N VAL A 36 8.86 -1.57 -2.94
CA VAL A 36 10.11 -2.04 -3.53
C VAL A 36 10.89 -2.90 -2.54
N ALA A 37 11.67 -3.84 -3.05
CA ALA A 37 12.60 -4.57 -2.20
C ALA A 37 13.64 -3.61 -1.59
N PRO A 38 14.08 -3.82 -0.34
CA PRO A 38 15.18 -3.06 0.22
C PRO A 38 16.43 -3.15 -0.68
N MET A 39 17.16 -2.06 -0.85
CA MET A 39 18.33 -2.02 -1.73
C MET A 39 19.45 -3.01 -1.32
N ALA A 40 19.51 -3.37 -0.04
CA ALA A 40 20.46 -4.35 0.46
C ALA A 40 20.05 -5.81 0.16
N LEU A 41 18.82 -6.05 -0.29
CA LEU A 41 18.35 -7.38 -0.62
C LEU A 41 18.67 -7.72 -2.07
N SER A 42 19.37 -8.82 -2.28
CA SER A 42 19.68 -9.37 -3.60
C SER A 42 19.36 -10.86 -3.67
N ALA A 43 19.27 -11.41 -4.86
CA ALA A 43 19.09 -12.85 -5.05
C ALA A 43 20.25 -13.66 -4.45
N ASP A 44 21.46 -13.11 -4.50
CA ASP A 44 22.63 -13.77 -3.92
C ASP A 44 22.59 -13.77 -2.39
N GLU A 45 22.09 -12.70 -1.79
CA GLU A 45 21.85 -12.64 -0.33
C GLU A 45 20.83 -13.69 0.12
N VAL A 46 19.75 -13.87 -0.63
CA VAL A 46 18.73 -14.89 -0.35
C VAL A 46 19.34 -16.29 -0.46
N ARG A 47 20.11 -16.56 -1.51
CA ARG A 47 20.80 -17.85 -1.72
C ARG A 47 21.85 -18.12 -0.64
N ALA A 48 22.60 -17.10 -0.24
CA ALA A 48 23.61 -17.21 0.82
C ALA A 48 23.00 -17.60 2.18
N LYS A 49 21.72 -17.28 2.40
CA LYS A 49 20.95 -17.70 3.58
C LYS A 49 20.35 -19.11 3.45
N GLY A 50 20.61 -19.82 2.35
CA GLY A 50 20.16 -21.20 2.12
C GLY A 50 18.79 -21.33 1.48
N PHE A 51 18.22 -20.24 0.96
CA PHE A 51 16.92 -20.27 0.30
C PHE A 51 17.06 -20.33 -1.23
N SER A 52 16.24 -21.14 -1.89
CA SER A 52 16.14 -21.18 -3.36
C SER A 52 15.23 -20.08 -3.91
N GLU A 53 14.30 -19.59 -3.11
CA GLU A 53 13.36 -18.51 -3.38
C GLU A 53 13.14 -17.69 -2.13
N VAL A 54 12.53 -16.51 -2.25
CA VAL A 54 12.19 -15.69 -1.09
C VAL A 54 11.11 -16.41 -0.29
N PRO A 55 11.32 -16.69 1.01
CA PRO A 55 10.32 -17.38 1.84
C PRO A 55 9.07 -16.52 2.00
N GLU A 56 7.92 -17.14 2.23
CA GLU A 56 6.65 -16.43 2.45
C GLU A 56 6.57 -15.75 3.82
N GLU A 57 7.36 -16.21 4.79
CA GLU A 57 7.35 -15.71 6.17
C GLU A 57 8.72 -15.15 6.59
N GLY A 58 8.70 -14.34 7.65
CA GLY A 58 9.90 -13.75 8.24
C GLY A 58 10.20 -12.35 7.69
N TRP A 59 11.46 -11.96 7.73
CA TRP A 59 11.90 -10.61 7.35
C TRP A 59 12.28 -10.45 5.88
N LEU A 60 12.67 -11.54 5.21
CA LEU A 60 13.13 -11.49 3.82
C LEU A 60 12.08 -11.04 2.81
N PRO A 61 10.79 -11.44 2.93
CA PRO A 61 9.75 -10.97 2.02
C PRO A 61 9.25 -9.55 2.32
N THR A 62 9.70 -8.93 3.42
CA THR A 62 9.24 -7.60 3.81
C THR A 62 9.75 -6.55 2.84
N MET A 63 8.85 -5.82 2.21
CA MET A 63 9.14 -4.74 1.28
C MET A 63 9.05 -3.37 1.96
N VAL A 64 9.60 -2.35 1.32
CA VAL A 64 9.37 -0.95 1.70
C VAL A 64 7.90 -0.63 1.43
N PRO A 65 7.11 -0.17 2.41
CA PRO A 65 5.68 0.04 2.23
C PRO A 65 5.35 1.04 1.12
N GLY A 66 4.52 0.61 0.15
CA GLY A 66 4.11 1.45 -0.98
C GLY A 66 2.76 2.13 -0.81
N ALA A 67 1.87 1.59 0.04
CA ALA A 67 0.50 2.08 0.17
C ALA A 67 0.39 3.57 0.54
N PRO A 68 1.11 4.11 1.54
CA PRO A 68 1.03 5.53 1.88
C PRO A 68 1.45 6.45 0.73
N ALA A 69 2.51 6.08 0.00
CA ALA A 69 2.96 6.82 -1.19
C ALA A 69 1.90 6.77 -2.30
N GLY A 70 1.26 5.61 -2.49
CA GLY A 70 0.15 5.44 -3.42
C GLY A 70 -1.04 6.33 -3.08
N TRP A 71 -1.45 6.38 -1.83
CA TRP A 71 -2.55 7.27 -1.38
C TRP A 71 -2.22 8.74 -1.60
N ALA A 72 -1.00 9.15 -1.28
CA ALA A 72 -0.55 10.52 -1.52
C ALA A 72 -0.56 10.87 -3.01
N ALA A 73 -0.06 9.98 -3.86
CA ALA A 73 -0.05 10.18 -5.31
C ALA A 73 -1.46 10.26 -5.91
N LEU A 74 -2.36 9.37 -5.49
CA LEU A 74 -3.77 9.39 -5.91
C LEU A 74 -4.46 10.68 -5.48
N ASN A 75 -4.27 11.08 -4.22
CA ASN A 75 -4.87 12.30 -3.70
C ASN A 75 -4.31 13.56 -4.37
N ALA A 76 -3.01 13.62 -4.60
CA ALA A 76 -2.38 14.75 -5.29
C ALA A 76 -2.90 14.94 -6.71
N ARG A 77 -3.23 13.84 -7.41
CA ARG A 77 -3.69 13.89 -8.81
C ARG A 77 -5.20 14.03 -8.96
N PHE A 78 -5.98 13.32 -8.17
CA PHE A 78 -7.43 13.18 -8.33
C PHE A 78 -8.23 13.64 -7.11
N GLY A 79 -7.57 13.85 -5.98
CA GLY A 79 -8.23 14.19 -4.72
C GLY A 79 -8.83 15.58 -4.73
N THR A 80 -9.95 15.73 -4.02
CA THR A 80 -10.66 17.01 -3.80
C THR A 80 -10.61 17.45 -2.34
N LYS A 81 -10.10 16.59 -1.46
CA LYS A 81 -9.99 16.81 -0.01
C LYS A 81 -8.57 16.58 0.47
N PRO A 82 -8.12 17.26 1.53
CA PRO A 82 -6.81 17.00 2.11
C PRO A 82 -6.77 15.62 2.80
N LEU A 83 -5.60 15.00 2.81
CA LEU A 83 -5.39 13.69 3.46
C LEU A 83 -5.76 13.69 4.94
N SER A 84 -5.57 14.81 5.64
CA SER A 84 -5.96 14.96 7.04
C SER A 84 -7.46 14.75 7.27
N GLU A 85 -8.30 15.22 6.35
CA GLU A 85 -9.75 14.98 6.41
C GLU A 85 -10.08 13.52 6.04
N LEU A 86 -9.42 12.97 5.03
CA LEU A 86 -9.66 11.60 4.56
C LEU A 86 -9.24 10.55 5.59
N PHE A 87 -8.20 10.81 6.39
CA PHE A 87 -7.74 9.89 7.43
C PHE A 87 -8.48 10.03 8.77
N ALA A 88 -9.25 11.08 8.97
CA ALA A 88 -9.94 11.32 10.25
C ALA A 88 -10.78 10.13 10.74
N PRO A 89 -11.58 9.43 9.91
CA PRO A 89 -12.30 8.23 10.36
C PRO A 89 -11.39 7.10 10.81
N ALA A 90 -10.30 6.84 10.07
CA ALA A 90 -9.35 5.78 10.41
C ALA A 90 -8.61 6.09 11.73
N ILE A 91 -8.23 7.36 11.92
CA ILE A 91 -7.62 7.83 13.18
C ILE A 91 -8.59 7.65 14.34
N SER A 92 -9.87 8.03 14.15
CA SER A 92 -10.90 7.84 15.18
C SER A 92 -11.07 6.37 15.56
N TYR A 93 -11.06 5.44 14.62
CA TYR A 93 -11.10 4.01 14.93
C TYR A 93 -9.86 3.54 15.69
N ALA A 94 -8.69 4.05 15.36
CA ALA A 94 -7.46 3.70 16.06
C ALA A 94 -7.43 4.21 17.51
N GLU A 95 -7.99 5.40 17.75
CA GLU A 95 -8.03 6.01 19.08
C GLU A 95 -9.15 5.48 19.97
N ASN A 96 -10.32 5.21 19.41
CA ASN A 96 -11.54 4.92 20.15
C ASN A 96 -12.00 3.47 20.05
N GLY A 97 -11.35 2.68 19.22
CA GLY A 97 -11.74 1.30 18.92
C GLY A 97 -12.72 1.20 17.76
N TYR A 98 -12.85 -0.03 17.29
CA TYR A 98 -13.70 -0.42 16.16
C TYR A 98 -14.67 -1.53 16.58
#